data_5764e0a27e1e21da42bbd9d8a8f15003
#
_entry.id   5764e0a27e1e21da42bbd9d8a8f15003
#
_cell.length_a   1.000
_cell.length_b   1.000
_cell.length_c   1.000
_cell.angle_alpha   90.00
_cell.angle_beta   90.00
_cell.angle_gamma   90.00
#
_symmetry.space_group_name_H-M   'P 1'
#
loop_
_entity.id
_entity.type
_entity.pdbx_description
1 polymer ?
#
loop_
_entity_poly.entity_id
_entity_poly.type
_entity_poly.pdbx_seq_one_letter_code
_entity_poly.pdbx_strand_id
1 'polypeptide(L)'
;MSFYNWIQEKLFDNYEEWRLKSPDYNRNGFNIVGIDNTLQAMHDGFFMYIELYPPHAIDGCTAMKARVGKTQNAVDLFLDIDGKTYRMADVSYPDAVKMMRAFVKKRRVPDCSLCVEVAYLDIEQMKSTFTELATLLLGNAKQANSFMTKAKLNSMEDLEDSWWNLYEKLQSKGRA
;
A
#
# COMPACT_ATOMS: atom_id res chain seq x y z
N MET A 1 -9.64 -22.46 12.24
CA MET A 1 -9.91 -21.25 13.09
C MET A 1 -10.28 -21.73 14.49
N SER A 2 -9.61 -21.25 15.54
CA SER A 2 -10.00 -21.58 16.90
C SER A 2 -11.29 -20.82 17.28
N PHE A 3 -12.05 -21.34 18.26
CA PHE A 3 -13.25 -20.67 18.78
C PHE A 3 -12.91 -19.25 19.32
N TYR A 4 -11.74 -19.11 19.93
CA TYR A 4 -11.24 -17.82 20.40
C TYR A 4 -11.06 -16.82 19.25
N ASN A 5 -10.39 -17.22 18.16
CA ASN A 5 -10.19 -16.34 17.00
C ASN A 5 -11.52 -15.95 16.35
N TRP A 6 -12.49 -16.89 16.32
CA TRP A 6 -13.84 -16.58 15.83
C TRP A 6 -14.53 -15.49 16.66
N ILE A 7 -14.42 -15.55 18.00
CA ILE A 7 -14.95 -14.50 18.90
C ILE A 7 -14.25 -13.16 18.64
N GLN A 8 -12.92 -13.15 18.52
CA GLN A 8 -12.15 -11.94 18.25
C GLN A 8 -12.59 -11.27 16.93
N GLU A 9 -12.74 -12.05 15.87
CA GLU A 9 -13.22 -11.52 14.59
C GLU A 9 -14.66 -10.99 14.65
N LYS A 10 -15.57 -11.71 15.31
CA LYS A 10 -17.01 -11.38 15.28
C LYS A 10 -17.42 -10.25 16.22
N LEU A 11 -16.81 -10.17 17.39
CA LEU A 11 -17.20 -9.20 18.42
C LEU A 11 -16.27 -8.00 18.51
N PHE A 12 -14.98 -8.18 18.16
CA PHE A 12 -13.98 -7.14 18.36
C PHE A 12 -13.32 -6.67 17.06
N ASP A 13 -13.70 -7.23 15.91
CA ASP A 13 -13.07 -6.94 14.61
C ASP A 13 -11.53 -7.11 14.61
N ASN A 14 -11.03 -8.05 15.44
CA ASN A 14 -9.63 -8.42 15.54
C ASN A 14 -9.35 -9.69 14.72
N TYR A 15 -8.36 -9.63 13.86
CA TYR A 15 -8.02 -10.66 12.87
C TYR A 15 -6.64 -11.25 13.17
N GLU A 16 -6.56 -12.13 14.19
CA GLU A 16 -5.31 -12.66 14.75
C GLU A 16 -4.46 -13.48 13.76
N GLU A 17 -5.11 -14.20 12.84
CA GLU A 17 -4.44 -15.05 11.86
C GLU A 17 -4.04 -14.30 10.57
N TRP A 18 -4.57 -13.10 10.40
CA TRP A 18 -4.25 -12.26 9.25
C TRP A 18 -2.97 -11.47 9.50
N ARG A 19 -2.20 -11.22 8.43
CA ARG A 19 -1.06 -10.32 8.48
C ARG A 19 -1.40 -9.02 7.79
N LEU A 20 -1.10 -7.91 8.46
CA LEU A 20 -1.07 -6.58 7.89
C LEU A 20 0.39 -6.12 7.82
N LYS A 21 0.78 -5.55 6.68
CA LYS A 21 2.07 -4.91 6.49
C LYS A 21 1.85 -3.47 6.00
N SER A 22 2.46 -2.54 6.70
CA SER A 22 2.54 -1.11 6.38
C SER A 22 3.89 -0.59 6.89
N PRO A 23 4.27 0.67 6.64
CA PRO A 23 5.55 1.22 7.09
C PRO A 23 5.79 1.10 8.59
N ASP A 24 4.74 1.26 9.41
CA ASP A 24 4.81 1.22 10.87
C ASP A 24 4.33 -0.10 11.50
N TYR A 25 3.82 -1.03 10.68
CA TYR A 25 3.24 -2.28 11.17
C TYR A 25 3.56 -3.45 10.23
N ASN A 26 4.11 -4.52 10.76
CA ASN A 26 4.42 -5.73 9.98
C ASN A 26 4.36 -6.98 10.85
N ARG A 27 3.15 -7.45 11.17
CA ARG A 27 2.95 -8.65 11.99
C ARG A 27 1.55 -9.25 11.78
N ASN A 28 1.36 -10.43 12.34
CA ASN A 28 0.04 -11.06 12.43
C ASN A 28 -0.78 -10.40 13.56
N GLY A 29 -2.09 -10.45 13.38
CA GLY A 29 -3.05 -9.92 14.34
C GLY A 29 -3.20 -8.39 14.22
N PHE A 30 -4.36 -7.94 13.75
CA PHE A 30 -4.69 -6.52 13.70
C PHE A 30 -6.19 -6.29 13.87
N ASN A 31 -6.56 -5.09 14.33
CA ASN A 31 -7.94 -4.65 14.31
C ASN A 31 -8.28 -4.04 12.94
N ILE A 32 -9.52 -4.21 12.49
CA ILE A 32 -9.99 -3.71 11.19
C ILE A 32 -9.75 -2.21 10.98
N VAL A 33 -9.77 -1.42 12.07
CA VAL A 33 -9.49 0.02 12.04
C VAL A 33 -8.06 0.32 11.57
N GLY A 34 -7.14 -0.64 11.71
CA GLY A 34 -5.78 -0.51 11.20
C GLY A 34 -5.72 -0.29 9.68
N ILE A 35 -6.68 -0.86 8.92
CA ILE A 35 -6.81 -0.61 7.48
C ILE A 35 -7.18 0.85 7.22
N ASP A 36 -8.19 1.35 7.94
CA ASP A 36 -8.70 2.72 7.77
C ASP A 36 -7.59 3.73 8.10
N ASN A 37 -6.90 3.54 9.23
CA ASN A 37 -5.83 4.42 9.67
C ASN A 37 -4.65 4.44 8.68
N THR A 38 -4.27 3.27 8.16
CA THR A 38 -3.17 3.19 7.19
C THR A 38 -3.54 3.86 5.87
N LEU A 39 -4.75 3.61 5.34
CA LEU A 39 -5.21 4.28 4.11
C LEU A 39 -5.38 5.78 4.31
N GLN A 40 -5.81 6.24 5.50
CA GLN A 40 -5.83 7.67 5.83
C GLN A 40 -4.42 8.26 5.85
N ALA A 41 -3.45 7.57 6.46
CA ALA A 41 -2.04 8.01 6.43
C ALA A 41 -1.46 8.03 5.01
N MET A 42 -1.88 7.11 4.13
CA MET A 42 -1.51 7.16 2.71
C MET A 42 -2.15 8.38 2.00
N HIS A 43 -3.42 8.67 2.26
CA HIS A 43 -4.09 9.86 1.73
C HIS A 43 -3.41 11.15 2.16
N ASP A 44 -2.95 11.20 3.41
CA ASP A 44 -2.26 12.36 4.00
C ASP A 44 -0.78 12.45 3.58
N GLY A 45 -0.30 11.48 2.79
CA GLY A 45 1.07 11.47 2.26
C GLY A 45 2.14 10.96 3.22
N PHE A 46 1.75 10.35 4.34
CA PHE A 46 2.70 9.78 5.31
C PHE A 46 3.15 8.37 4.94
N PHE A 47 2.28 7.57 4.33
CA PHE A 47 2.57 6.20 3.94
C PHE A 47 2.38 6.00 2.43
N MET A 48 3.06 5.01 1.86
CA MET A 48 2.99 4.70 0.44
C MET A 48 2.26 3.40 0.14
N TYR A 49 2.09 2.52 1.13
CA TYR A 49 1.49 1.21 0.89
C TYR A 49 0.83 0.61 2.13
N ILE A 50 -0.08 -0.34 1.86
CA ILE A 50 -0.61 -1.32 2.80
C ILE A 50 -0.74 -2.67 2.09
N GLU A 51 -0.44 -3.75 2.79
CA GLU A 51 -0.57 -5.12 2.28
C GLU A 51 -1.31 -5.99 3.29
N LEU A 52 -2.26 -6.78 2.82
CA LEU A 52 -3.08 -7.71 3.61
C LEU A 52 -2.85 -9.13 3.11
N TYR A 53 -2.57 -10.03 4.03
CA TYR A 53 -2.34 -11.43 3.76
C TYR A 53 -3.33 -12.27 4.58
N PRO A 54 -4.25 -13.00 3.94
CA PRO A 54 -5.15 -13.91 4.64
C PRO A 54 -4.39 -15.14 5.13
N PRO A 55 -4.88 -15.82 6.19
CA PRO A 55 -4.30 -17.09 6.66
C PRO A 55 -4.37 -18.21 5.61
N HIS A 56 -5.37 -18.15 4.75
CA HIS A 56 -5.57 -19.06 3.60
C HIS A 56 -6.03 -18.25 2.40
N ALA A 57 -5.68 -18.70 1.19
CA ALA A 57 -6.13 -18.06 -0.04
C ALA A 57 -7.67 -17.96 -0.07
N ILE A 58 -8.18 -16.82 -0.53
CA ILE A 58 -9.61 -16.55 -0.72
C ILE A 58 -9.85 -16.50 -2.21
N ASP A 59 -10.59 -17.45 -2.77
CA ASP A 59 -10.81 -17.58 -4.22
C ASP A 59 -9.49 -17.46 -5.02
N GLY A 60 -8.44 -18.17 -4.55
CA GLY A 60 -7.10 -18.12 -5.14
C GLY A 60 -6.27 -16.89 -4.77
N CYS A 61 -6.87 -15.88 -4.13
CA CYS A 61 -6.17 -14.65 -3.74
C CYS A 61 -5.36 -14.84 -2.46
N THR A 62 -4.05 -14.65 -2.54
CA THR A 62 -3.09 -14.79 -1.44
C THR A 62 -2.68 -13.47 -0.80
N ALA A 63 -2.90 -12.35 -1.49
CA ALA A 63 -2.65 -11.02 -0.95
C ALA A 63 -3.50 -9.96 -1.65
N MET A 64 -3.90 -8.93 -0.88
CA MET A 64 -4.47 -7.69 -1.39
C MET A 64 -3.63 -6.53 -0.89
N LYS A 65 -3.19 -5.68 -1.82
CA LYS A 65 -2.27 -4.59 -1.54
C LYS A 65 -2.82 -3.29 -2.11
N ALA A 66 -2.56 -2.17 -1.42
CA ALA A 66 -2.81 -0.84 -1.96
C ALA A 66 -1.50 -0.04 -1.98
N ARG A 67 -1.33 0.78 -2.99
CA ARG A 67 -0.20 1.70 -3.15
C ARG A 67 -0.68 3.03 -3.64
N VAL A 68 0.05 4.09 -3.29
CA VAL A 68 -0.21 5.41 -3.85
C VAL A 68 -0.15 5.34 -5.38
N GLY A 69 -1.19 5.86 -6.03
CA GLY A 69 -1.30 5.88 -7.48
C GLY A 69 -0.66 7.12 -8.09
N LYS A 70 -0.77 7.24 -9.42
CA LYS A 70 -0.35 8.45 -10.14
C LYS A 70 -1.33 9.61 -9.92
N THR A 71 -2.58 9.30 -9.67
CA THR A 71 -3.64 10.27 -9.45
C THR A 71 -3.70 10.65 -7.98
N GLN A 72 -3.67 11.94 -7.70
CA GLN A 72 -3.90 12.46 -6.35
C GLN A 72 -5.27 12.01 -5.85
N ASN A 73 -5.39 11.59 -4.60
CA ASN A 73 -6.61 11.05 -3.97
C ASN A 73 -7.06 9.66 -4.46
N ALA A 74 -6.20 8.91 -5.11
CA ALA A 74 -6.46 7.53 -5.50
C ALA A 74 -5.28 6.61 -5.17
N VAL A 75 -5.56 5.33 -5.08
CA VAL A 75 -4.57 4.26 -4.91
C VAL A 75 -4.70 3.25 -6.03
N ASP A 76 -3.63 2.54 -6.30
CA ASP A 76 -3.66 1.34 -7.11
C ASP A 76 -3.81 0.13 -6.19
N LEU A 77 -4.83 -0.70 -6.43
CA LEU A 77 -4.99 -1.98 -5.75
C LEU A 77 -4.32 -3.10 -6.55
N PHE A 78 -3.67 -3.99 -5.84
CA PHE A 78 -3.04 -5.18 -6.41
C PHE A 78 -3.59 -6.41 -5.71
N LEU A 79 -3.90 -7.43 -6.50
CA LEU A 79 -4.40 -8.72 -6.05
C LEU A 79 -3.47 -9.81 -6.56
N ASP A 80 -2.91 -10.60 -5.65
CA ASP A 80 -2.12 -11.78 -6.02
C ASP A 80 -3.05 -12.99 -6.06
N ILE A 81 -3.46 -13.43 -7.25
CA ILE A 81 -4.41 -14.51 -7.49
C ILE A 81 -3.75 -15.59 -8.33
N ASP A 82 -3.72 -16.82 -7.83
CA ASP A 82 -3.18 -18.01 -8.53
C ASP A 82 -1.76 -17.78 -9.11
N GLY A 83 -0.91 -17.09 -8.33
CA GLY A 83 0.48 -16.82 -8.71
C GLY A 83 0.66 -15.67 -9.69
N LYS A 84 -0.40 -14.95 -10.03
CA LYS A 84 -0.38 -13.76 -10.89
C LYS A 84 -0.77 -12.52 -10.11
N THR A 85 -0.25 -11.38 -10.48
CA THR A 85 -0.62 -10.09 -9.88
C THR A 85 -1.53 -9.32 -10.83
N TYR A 86 -2.66 -8.87 -10.32
CA TYR A 86 -3.65 -8.07 -11.04
C TYR A 86 -3.72 -6.67 -10.44
N ARG A 87 -3.75 -5.65 -11.28
CA ARG A 87 -3.82 -4.25 -10.86
C ARG A 87 -5.19 -3.65 -11.23
N MET A 88 -5.80 -3.00 -10.25
CA MET A 88 -6.93 -2.10 -10.42
C MET A 88 -6.42 -0.68 -10.17
N ALA A 89 -6.33 0.13 -11.22
CA ALA A 89 -5.78 1.48 -11.14
C ALA A 89 -6.82 2.50 -10.66
N ASP A 90 -6.34 3.60 -10.08
CA ASP A 90 -7.11 4.81 -9.76
C ASP A 90 -8.36 4.55 -8.88
N VAL A 91 -8.24 3.65 -7.91
CA VAL A 91 -9.31 3.39 -6.94
C VAL A 91 -9.36 4.52 -5.92
N SER A 92 -10.52 5.12 -5.69
CA SER A 92 -10.68 6.13 -4.66
C SER A 92 -10.36 5.59 -3.25
N TYR A 93 -9.82 6.41 -2.35
CA TYR A 93 -9.55 5.96 -0.97
C TYR A 93 -10.79 5.39 -0.27
N PRO A 94 -12.00 5.98 -0.36
CA PRO A 94 -13.20 5.38 0.22
C PRO A 94 -13.55 4.01 -0.35
N ASP A 95 -13.35 3.79 -1.65
CA ASP A 95 -13.61 2.49 -2.26
C ASP A 95 -12.52 1.48 -1.91
N ALA A 96 -11.26 1.89 -1.83
CA ALA A 96 -10.18 1.04 -1.34
C ALA A 96 -10.44 0.56 0.09
N VAL A 97 -10.88 1.46 1.00
CA VAL A 97 -11.32 1.09 2.36
C VAL A 97 -12.41 0.03 2.32
N LYS A 98 -13.48 0.24 1.51
CA LYS A 98 -14.58 -0.72 1.40
C LYS A 98 -14.11 -2.09 0.90
N MET A 99 -13.28 -2.11 -0.15
CA MET A 99 -12.77 -3.34 -0.77
C MET A 99 -11.85 -4.11 0.20
N MET A 100 -10.90 -3.42 0.83
CA MET A 100 -9.97 -4.04 1.78
C MET A 100 -10.67 -4.56 3.04
N ARG A 101 -11.63 -3.81 3.57
CA ARG A 101 -12.48 -4.27 4.68
C ARG A 101 -13.35 -5.46 4.28
N ALA A 102 -13.93 -5.46 3.07
CA ALA A 102 -14.72 -6.58 2.57
C ALA A 102 -13.86 -7.84 2.35
N PHE A 103 -12.62 -7.68 1.89
CA PHE A 103 -11.66 -8.76 1.74
C PHE A 103 -11.39 -9.45 3.09
N VAL A 104 -11.20 -8.68 4.16
CA VAL A 104 -10.95 -9.22 5.50
C VAL A 104 -12.25 -9.74 6.14
N LYS A 105 -13.30 -8.90 6.25
CA LYS A 105 -14.52 -9.23 7.02
C LYS A 105 -15.41 -10.25 6.33
N LYS A 106 -15.54 -10.16 5.01
CA LYS A 106 -16.45 -10.99 4.20
C LYS A 106 -15.72 -12.08 3.44
N ARG A 107 -14.40 -12.11 3.52
CA ARG A 107 -13.55 -13.02 2.74
C ARG A 107 -13.92 -12.98 1.25
N ARG A 108 -14.06 -11.76 0.73
CA ARG A 108 -14.51 -11.51 -0.63
C ARG A 108 -13.43 -10.78 -1.42
N VAL A 109 -12.99 -11.41 -2.50
CA VAL A 109 -12.12 -10.77 -3.50
C VAL A 109 -12.94 -9.74 -4.28
N PRO A 110 -12.44 -8.51 -4.52
CA PRO A 110 -13.09 -7.54 -5.41
C PRO A 110 -13.29 -8.10 -6.80
N ASP A 111 -14.33 -7.62 -7.49
CA ASP A 111 -14.51 -7.92 -8.90
C ASP A 111 -13.33 -7.38 -9.72
N CYS A 112 -12.62 -8.30 -10.36
CA CYS A 112 -11.41 -8.02 -11.13
C CYS A 112 -11.64 -8.02 -12.64
N SER A 113 -12.88 -7.89 -13.09
CA SER A 113 -13.22 -7.86 -14.53
C SER A 113 -12.53 -6.73 -15.31
N LEU A 114 -12.17 -5.65 -14.62
CA LEU A 114 -11.45 -4.51 -15.18
C LEU A 114 -9.96 -4.46 -14.72
N CYS A 115 -9.49 -5.46 -14.02
CA CYS A 115 -8.09 -5.53 -13.61
C CYS A 115 -7.20 -5.87 -14.82
N VAL A 116 -5.98 -5.38 -14.77
CA VAL A 116 -4.93 -5.72 -15.74
C VAL A 116 -3.92 -6.62 -15.07
N GLU A 117 -3.62 -7.77 -15.68
CA GLU A 117 -2.51 -8.60 -15.23
C GLU A 117 -1.21 -7.81 -15.41
N VAL A 118 -0.44 -7.67 -14.33
CA VAL A 118 0.86 -7.00 -14.34
C VAL A 118 1.95 -8.04 -14.05
N ALA A 119 2.93 -8.10 -14.92
CA ALA A 119 4.11 -8.94 -14.69
C ALA A 119 4.89 -8.31 -13.53
N TYR A 120 4.81 -8.93 -12.38
CA TYR A 120 5.50 -8.54 -11.14
C TYR A 120 5.59 -7.02 -10.92
N LEU A 121 5.55 -6.58 -9.67
CA LEU A 121 5.66 -5.16 -9.33
C LEU A 121 6.81 -4.52 -10.07
N ASP A 122 6.49 -3.67 -11.02
CA ASP A 122 7.50 -3.00 -11.80
C ASP A 122 8.16 -1.93 -10.92
N ILE A 123 9.20 -2.37 -10.19
CA ILE A 123 10.06 -1.49 -9.38
C ILE A 123 10.58 -0.35 -10.25
N GLU A 124 10.84 -0.58 -11.53
CA GLU A 124 11.30 0.44 -12.46
C GLU A 124 10.21 1.50 -12.72
N GLN A 125 8.96 1.10 -12.85
CA GLN A 125 7.84 2.03 -12.97
C GLN A 125 7.66 2.84 -11.68
N MET A 126 7.83 2.24 -10.52
CA MET A 126 7.77 2.94 -9.23
C MET A 126 8.93 3.92 -9.06
N LYS A 127 10.14 3.53 -9.46
CA LYS A 127 11.31 4.43 -9.51
C LYS A 127 11.05 5.62 -10.42
N SER A 128 10.50 5.39 -11.62
CA SER A 128 10.14 6.46 -12.56
C SER A 128 9.16 7.44 -11.94
N THR A 129 8.06 6.93 -11.36
CA THR A 129 7.04 7.77 -10.69
C THR A 129 7.63 8.56 -9.52
N PHE A 130 8.47 7.93 -8.70
CA PHE A 130 9.12 8.58 -7.59
C PHE A 130 10.11 9.65 -8.06
N THR A 131 10.85 9.39 -9.14
CA THR A 131 11.77 10.37 -9.75
C THR A 131 11.02 11.59 -10.27
N GLU A 132 9.90 11.40 -10.95
CA GLU A 132 9.03 12.48 -11.42
C GLU A 132 8.51 13.31 -10.24
N LEU A 133 8.03 12.66 -9.18
CA LEU A 133 7.54 13.30 -7.97
C LEU A 133 8.66 14.08 -7.27
N ALA A 134 9.84 13.47 -7.09
CA ALA A 134 11.00 14.15 -6.48
C ALA A 134 11.43 15.38 -7.29
N THR A 135 11.38 15.30 -8.62
CA THR A 135 11.70 16.43 -9.51
C THR A 135 10.70 17.56 -9.33
N LEU A 136 9.41 17.23 -9.28
CA LEU A 136 8.33 18.19 -9.09
C LEU A 136 8.45 18.89 -7.72
N LEU A 137 8.60 18.13 -6.65
CA LEU A 137 8.63 18.66 -5.29
C LEU A 137 9.90 19.43 -4.96
N LEU A 138 11.05 19.02 -5.48
CA LEU A 138 12.31 19.73 -5.29
C LEU A 138 12.45 20.95 -6.21
N GLY A 139 11.62 21.04 -7.25
CA GLY A 139 11.59 22.16 -8.21
C GLY A 139 12.87 22.32 -9.04
N ASN A 140 13.78 21.33 -9.00
CA ASN A 140 15.08 21.40 -9.67
C ASN A 140 15.58 19.99 -10.01
N ALA A 141 15.72 19.68 -11.30
CA ALA A 141 16.16 18.38 -11.80
C ALA A 141 17.55 17.98 -11.25
N LYS A 142 18.48 18.93 -11.06
CA LYS A 142 19.81 18.66 -10.51
C LYS A 142 19.74 18.17 -9.06
N GLN A 143 18.86 18.78 -8.26
CA GLN A 143 18.65 18.37 -6.86
C GLN A 143 17.93 17.02 -6.79
N ALA A 144 16.95 16.78 -7.64
CA ALA A 144 16.26 15.51 -7.76
C ALA A 144 17.23 14.38 -8.15
N ASN A 145 18.05 14.59 -9.18
CA ASN A 145 19.06 13.62 -9.59
C ASN A 145 20.08 13.33 -8.48
N SER A 146 20.56 14.35 -7.79
CA SER A 146 21.48 14.17 -6.64
C SER A 146 20.82 13.42 -5.49
N PHE A 147 19.53 13.61 -5.26
CA PHE A 147 18.75 12.87 -4.28
C PHE A 147 18.58 11.40 -4.72
N MET A 148 18.15 11.19 -5.97
CA MET A 148 17.92 9.86 -6.54
C MET A 148 19.17 8.98 -6.59
N THR A 149 20.35 9.58 -6.83
CA THR A 149 21.64 8.87 -6.83
C THR A 149 21.97 8.26 -5.45
N LYS A 150 21.47 8.88 -4.38
CA LYS A 150 21.68 8.43 -3.00
C LYS A 150 20.56 7.51 -2.49
N ALA A 151 19.39 7.54 -3.12
CA ALA A 151 18.26 6.75 -2.74
C ALA A 151 18.47 5.28 -3.15
N LYS A 152 18.24 4.37 -2.22
CA LYS A 152 18.10 2.95 -2.56
C LYS A 152 16.66 2.72 -2.97
N LEU A 153 16.41 2.07 -4.08
CA LEU A 153 15.08 1.86 -4.64
C LEU A 153 14.94 0.42 -5.19
N ASN A 154 15.33 -0.55 -4.38
CA ASN A 154 15.30 -1.96 -4.78
C ASN A 154 14.11 -2.73 -4.19
N SER A 155 13.44 -2.14 -3.20
CA SER A 155 12.29 -2.73 -2.50
C SER A 155 11.27 -1.65 -2.12
N MET A 156 10.10 -2.05 -1.63
CA MET A 156 9.10 -1.13 -1.10
C MET A 156 9.59 -0.40 0.15
N GLU A 157 10.34 -1.09 0.99
CA GLU A 157 10.97 -0.53 2.17
C GLU A 157 11.97 0.58 1.80
N ASP A 158 12.83 0.32 0.80
CA ASP A 158 13.76 1.32 0.28
C ASP A 158 13.03 2.55 -0.28
N LEU A 159 11.88 2.35 -0.93
CA LEU A 159 11.07 3.43 -1.49
C LEU A 159 10.44 4.27 -0.37
N GLU A 160 9.94 3.63 0.68
CA GLU A 160 9.37 4.30 1.85
C GLU A 160 10.44 5.13 2.59
N ASP A 161 11.61 4.56 2.85
CA ASP A 161 12.73 5.28 3.45
C ASP A 161 13.15 6.48 2.61
N SER A 162 13.15 6.32 1.28
CA SER A 162 13.47 7.42 0.35
C SER A 162 12.39 8.50 0.34
N TRP A 163 11.12 8.13 0.51
CA TRP A 163 10.01 9.07 0.67
C TRP A 163 10.18 9.91 1.94
N TRP A 164 10.49 9.30 3.07
CA TRP A 164 10.72 10.01 4.32
C TRP A 164 11.92 10.97 4.23
N ASN A 165 13.01 10.53 3.62
CA ASN A 165 14.18 11.39 3.37
C ASN A 165 13.83 12.60 2.47
N LEU A 166 12.97 12.41 1.47
CA LEU A 166 12.48 13.50 0.61
C LEU A 166 11.60 14.47 1.42
N TYR A 167 10.69 13.94 2.24
CA TYR A 167 9.82 14.73 3.09
C TYR A 167 10.60 15.60 4.08
N GLU A 168 11.57 15.03 4.80
CA GLU A 168 12.44 15.75 5.72
C GLU A 168 13.21 16.87 5.01
N LYS A 169 13.72 16.60 3.82
CA LYS A 169 14.41 17.59 3.01
C LYS A 169 13.53 18.76 2.59
N LEU A 170 12.25 18.49 2.29
CA LEU A 170 11.28 19.54 1.98
C LEU A 170 10.93 20.37 3.21
N GLN A 171 10.75 19.73 4.36
CA GLN A 171 10.50 20.43 5.63
C GLN A 171 11.66 21.34 6.03
N SER A 172 12.90 20.92 5.82
CA SER A 172 14.08 21.74 6.10
C SER A 172 14.19 22.98 5.22
N LYS A 173 13.72 22.90 3.96
CA LYS A 173 13.65 24.04 3.04
C LYS A 173 12.55 25.05 3.38
N GLY A 174 11.43 24.59 3.92
CA GLY A 174 10.31 25.45 4.32
C GLY A 174 10.54 26.23 5.61
N ARG A 175 11.65 25.96 6.32
CA ARG A 175 12.05 26.66 7.55
C ARG A 175 13.18 27.67 7.33
N ALA A 176 13.67 27.83 6.11
CA ALA A 176 14.62 28.83 5.68
C ALA A 176 13.92 29.97 4.91
#